data_38c7ce59962e5a52ee4d8f45c3dd0e9a
#
_entry.id   38c7ce59962e5a52ee4d8f45c3dd0e9a
#
_cell.length_a   1.000
_cell.length_b   1.000
_cell.length_c   1.000
_cell.angle_alpha   90.00
_cell.angle_beta   90.00
_cell.angle_gamma   90.00
#
_symmetry.space_group_name_H-M   'P 1'
#
loop_
_entity.id
_entity.type
_entity.pdbx_description
1 polymer ?
#
loop_
_entity_poly.entity_id
_entity_poly.type
_entity_poly.pdbx_seq_one_letter_code
_entity_poly.pdbx_strand_id
1 'polypeptide(L)'
;MRRSQTLLILICLLLAFVRIAGAAVTGEIVGQGGQRFPIAVSPLKNLGANSADSGRVSTGIADAMVHDLELSGWFRVLDRSAYIENAQSGITLGTFDFKDWSTIGAEGLVKGGFSIQGDEITVELRLFDVYQNKERIGKRYTGRVRDFRRIAHKFVDEIINQFTGVPGVFNTRIAYVSNSGGRFKEIFVSHLDGSEKFQVTDNHTINLSPDWSPDGRSVLYSSFKDRGQTLYLFELYSGKEIKFTPRAGGRYLGGKFSPDGQSIVATLETSGNTNLYLLDRSGNVIRQLTNDAGIEVSPAWSPDGKQIVFVSDRSGSPQIYIMDAAGGAARRLTYSGSYNTSPEWSPKGDRIVYTGRVGNRFAIFTISVDGGEPRKLTSESFDSEDPTWSPDGRFIAFSSNRAGKYHLYVMQASGDNQRRLTGSGGDDTKPNWSPRLD
;
A
#
# COMPACT_ATOMS: atom_id res chain seq x y z
N MET A 1 -51.86 -60.12 23.70
CA MET A 1 -50.86 -60.01 22.66
C MET A 1 -50.52 -58.52 22.51
N ARG A 2 -49.39 -58.09 23.10
CA ARG A 2 -48.93 -56.67 23.10
C ARG A 2 -47.93 -56.49 21.96
N ARG A 3 -48.20 -55.57 21.06
CA ARG A 3 -47.19 -55.08 20.08
C ARG A 3 -46.63 -53.75 20.63
N SER A 4 -45.33 -53.77 20.96
CA SER A 4 -44.54 -52.60 21.32
C SER A 4 -44.14 -51.88 20.05
N GLN A 5 -44.49 -50.60 19.93
CA GLN A 5 -43.95 -49.71 18.90
C GLN A 5 -42.69 -49.04 19.44
N THR A 6 -41.59 -49.36 18.82
CA THR A 6 -40.29 -48.69 19.08
C THR A 6 -40.23 -47.38 18.28
N LEU A 7 -40.24 -46.26 19.00
CA LEU A 7 -40.10 -44.92 18.43
C LEU A 7 -38.64 -44.66 18.20
N LEU A 8 -38.23 -44.53 16.94
CA LEU A 8 -36.89 -44.18 16.53
C LEU A 8 -36.77 -42.66 16.55
N ILE A 9 -36.09 -42.10 17.58
CA ILE A 9 -35.76 -40.66 17.64
C ILE A 9 -34.49 -40.42 16.84
N LEU A 10 -34.64 -39.79 15.69
CA LEU A 10 -33.53 -39.32 14.86
C LEU A 10 -33.01 -38.01 15.44
N ILE A 11 -31.90 -38.04 16.20
CA ILE A 11 -31.22 -36.85 16.68
C ILE A 11 -30.32 -36.34 15.52
N CYS A 12 -30.81 -35.31 14.82
CA CYS A 12 -29.95 -34.51 13.93
C CYS A 12 -29.00 -33.65 14.78
N LEU A 13 -27.74 -34.09 14.89
CA LEU A 13 -26.65 -33.26 15.41
C LEU A 13 -26.37 -32.18 14.38
N LEU A 14 -26.91 -30.99 14.57
CA LEU A 14 -26.46 -29.75 13.95
C LEU A 14 -25.10 -29.39 14.56
N LEU A 15 -24.03 -29.77 13.89
CA LEU A 15 -22.67 -29.23 14.14
C LEU A 15 -22.65 -27.77 13.69
N ALA A 16 -23.01 -26.86 14.61
CA ALA A 16 -22.70 -25.45 14.47
C ALA A 16 -21.20 -25.28 14.54
N PHE A 17 -20.56 -25.13 13.39
CA PHE A 17 -19.20 -24.61 13.32
C PHE A 17 -19.20 -23.16 13.81
N VAL A 18 -19.04 -22.97 15.11
CA VAL A 18 -18.65 -21.69 15.67
C VAL A 18 -17.24 -21.43 15.13
N ARG A 19 -17.12 -20.63 14.09
CA ARG A 19 -15.85 -20.00 13.73
C ARG A 19 -15.51 -19.07 14.90
N ILE A 20 -14.66 -19.56 15.80
CA ILE A 20 -13.95 -18.69 16.72
C ILE A 20 -13.10 -17.80 15.83
N ALA A 21 -13.55 -16.56 15.62
CA ALA A 21 -12.69 -15.51 15.10
C ALA A 21 -11.57 -15.36 16.14
N GLY A 22 -10.45 -16.02 15.87
CA GLY A 22 -9.25 -15.84 16.67
C GLY A 22 -8.92 -14.36 16.63
N ALA A 23 -8.99 -13.69 17.79
CA ALA A 23 -8.47 -12.34 17.91
C ALA A 23 -7.05 -12.38 17.37
N ALA A 24 -6.76 -11.56 16.34
CA ALA A 24 -5.43 -11.45 15.78
C ALA A 24 -4.52 -10.96 16.91
N VAL A 25 -3.59 -11.81 17.35
CA VAL A 25 -2.55 -11.41 18.29
C VAL A 25 -1.64 -10.45 17.52
N THR A 26 -1.81 -9.15 17.73
CA THR A 26 -0.90 -8.14 17.22
C THR A 26 0.31 -8.10 18.14
N GLY A 27 1.44 -8.69 17.70
CA GLY A 27 2.72 -8.55 18.38
C GLY A 27 3.33 -7.19 18.05
N GLU A 28 3.77 -6.44 19.06
CA GLU A 28 4.68 -5.31 18.86
C GLU A 28 6.12 -5.81 18.91
N ILE A 29 6.95 -5.30 17.99
CA ILE A 29 8.39 -5.51 18.03
C ILE A 29 8.95 -4.50 19.06
N VAL A 30 9.24 -4.96 20.25
CA VAL A 30 9.81 -4.13 21.32
C VAL A 30 11.19 -4.62 21.67
N GLY A 31 12.18 -3.73 21.63
CA GLY A 31 13.49 -3.94 22.23
C GLY A 31 13.41 -3.99 23.76
N GLN A 32 14.52 -4.29 24.42
CA GLN A 32 14.58 -4.29 25.90
C GLN A 32 14.10 -2.94 26.46
N GLY A 33 13.14 -2.98 27.37
CA GLY A 33 12.58 -1.77 28.03
C GLY A 33 11.52 -1.01 27.24
N GLY A 34 10.87 -1.63 26.24
CA GLY A 34 9.76 -1.02 25.47
C GLY A 34 10.22 -0.04 24.38
N GLN A 35 11.51 -0.02 24.05
CA GLN A 35 12.08 0.81 22.98
C GLN A 35 12.03 0.06 21.64
N ARG A 36 12.16 0.83 20.51
CA ARG A 36 12.34 0.24 19.18
C ARG A 36 13.53 -0.69 19.17
N PHE A 37 13.40 -1.84 18.48
CA PHE A 37 14.45 -2.87 18.42
C PHE A 37 15.73 -2.33 17.75
N PRO A 38 16.89 -2.30 18.48
CA PRO A 38 18.12 -1.74 17.94
C PRO A 38 18.75 -2.72 16.93
N ILE A 39 18.90 -2.25 15.69
CA ILE A 39 19.45 -3.05 14.61
C ILE A 39 20.59 -2.33 13.88
N ALA A 40 21.65 -3.06 13.58
CA ALA A 40 22.74 -2.61 12.74
C ALA A 40 22.62 -3.18 11.33
N VAL A 41 22.91 -2.36 10.31
CA VAL A 41 22.90 -2.75 8.91
C VAL A 41 24.28 -2.44 8.30
N SER A 42 25.11 -3.44 8.17
CA SER A 42 26.47 -3.31 7.61
C SER A 42 26.41 -3.11 6.08
N PRO A 43 27.25 -2.26 5.49
CA PRO A 43 27.44 -2.23 4.04
C PRO A 43 27.80 -3.63 3.51
N LEU A 44 27.26 -3.98 2.33
CA LEU A 44 27.49 -5.32 1.77
C LEU A 44 28.91 -5.48 1.25
N LYS A 45 29.49 -6.67 1.48
CA LYS A 45 30.81 -7.02 0.98
C LYS A 45 30.74 -7.49 -0.46
N ASN A 46 31.68 -7.02 -1.28
CA ASN A 46 31.88 -7.61 -2.60
C ASN A 46 32.60 -8.97 -2.44
N LEU A 47 31.93 -10.05 -2.85
CA LEU A 47 32.44 -11.43 -2.82
C LEU A 47 32.98 -11.89 -4.15
N GLY A 48 32.87 -11.06 -5.19
CA GLY A 48 33.33 -11.32 -6.55
C GLY A 48 34.42 -10.35 -7.00
N ALA A 49 34.63 -10.27 -8.30
CA ALA A 49 35.51 -9.28 -8.89
C ALA A 49 34.93 -7.86 -8.76
N ASN A 50 35.78 -6.85 -8.67
CA ASN A 50 35.34 -5.46 -8.65
C ASN A 50 34.77 -5.07 -10.01
N SER A 51 33.63 -4.38 -9.98
CA SER A 51 32.98 -3.76 -11.14
C SER A 51 32.71 -2.28 -10.86
N ALA A 52 32.36 -1.51 -11.89
CA ALA A 52 31.98 -0.10 -11.74
C ALA A 52 30.78 0.09 -10.79
N ASP A 53 29.91 -0.90 -10.69
CA ASP A 53 28.71 -0.88 -9.84
C ASP A 53 28.97 -1.32 -8.39
N SER A 54 30.12 -1.91 -8.07
CA SER A 54 30.39 -2.52 -6.77
C SER A 54 30.15 -1.56 -5.59
N GLY A 55 30.62 -0.31 -5.67
CA GLY A 55 30.43 0.69 -4.62
C GLY A 55 28.96 1.08 -4.46
N ARG A 56 28.27 1.33 -5.58
CA ARG A 56 26.85 1.69 -5.61
C ARG A 56 25.95 0.58 -5.04
N VAL A 57 26.24 -0.67 -5.37
CA VAL A 57 25.49 -1.82 -4.88
C VAL A 57 25.71 -2.05 -3.39
N SER A 58 26.99 -2.00 -2.93
CA SER A 58 27.37 -2.21 -1.54
C SER A 58 26.61 -1.31 -0.57
N THR A 59 26.62 -0.01 -0.81
CA THR A 59 25.94 0.97 0.04
C THR A 59 24.46 1.06 -0.27
N GLY A 60 24.07 0.99 -1.54
CA GLY A 60 22.69 1.18 -1.97
C GLY A 60 21.72 0.12 -1.47
N ILE A 61 22.13 -1.16 -1.34
CA ILE A 61 21.30 -2.19 -0.71
C ILE A 61 21.15 -1.89 0.79
N ALA A 62 22.25 -1.56 1.47
CA ALA A 62 22.21 -1.26 2.88
C ALA A 62 21.39 0.02 3.19
N ASP A 63 21.48 1.06 2.36
CA ASP A 63 20.71 2.29 2.51
C ASP A 63 19.21 2.05 2.30
N ALA A 64 18.84 1.25 1.31
CA ALA A 64 17.44 0.88 1.09
C ALA A 64 16.88 0.10 2.30
N MET A 65 17.64 -0.87 2.85
CA MET A 65 17.23 -1.60 4.06
C MET A 65 17.09 -0.68 5.28
N VAL A 66 18.02 0.26 5.47
CA VAL A 66 17.95 1.25 6.56
C VAL A 66 16.67 2.08 6.44
N HIS A 67 16.40 2.62 5.24
CA HIS A 67 15.19 3.39 4.96
C HIS A 67 13.92 2.63 5.34
N ASP A 68 13.80 1.38 4.90
CA ASP A 68 12.61 0.56 5.12
C ASP A 68 12.43 0.17 6.60
N LEU A 69 13.52 -0.23 7.27
CA LEU A 69 13.51 -0.57 8.69
C LEU A 69 13.09 0.62 9.55
N GLU A 70 13.59 1.81 9.25
CA GLU A 70 13.19 3.03 9.95
C GLU A 70 11.74 3.43 9.64
N LEU A 71 11.31 3.30 8.36
CA LEU A 71 9.95 3.59 7.96
C LEU A 71 8.96 2.67 8.66
N SER A 72 9.33 1.41 8.89
CA SER A 72 8.51 0.45 9.64
C SER A 72 8.11 0.95 11.03
N GLY A 73 8.96 1.77 11.65
CA GLY A 73 8.77 2.32 12.99
C GLY A 73 9.08 1.35 14.14
N TRP A 74 9.41 0.10 13.85
CA TRP A 74 9.72 -0.93 14.84
C TRP A 74 11.20 -1.00 15.22
N PHE A 75 12.07 -0.55 14.29
CA PHE A 75 13.51 -0.63 14.47
C PHE A 75 14.12 0.76 14.74
N ARG A 76 15.14 0.77 15.58
CA ARG A 76 16.09 1.88 15.71
C ARG A 76 17.37 1.44 15.01
N VAL A 77 17.59 1.93 13.81
CA VAL A 77 18.83 1.61 13.07
C VAL A 77 19.99 2.38 13.71
N LEU A 78 21.06 1.68 13.98
CA LEU A 78 22.27 2.25 14.58
C LEU A 78 23.08 2.99 13.52
N ASP A 79 23.67 4.13 13.93
CA ASP A 79 24.53 4.92 13.03
C ASP A 79 25.79 4.12 12.64
N ARG A 80 26.09 4.10 11.35
CA ARG A 80 27.27 3.41 10.81
C ARG A 80 28.59 3.94 11.35
N SER A 81 28.65 5.20 11.76
CA SER A 81 29.85 5.78 12.38
C SER A 81 30.22 5.15 13.71
N ALA A 82 29.26 4.48 14.37
CA ALA A 82 29.48 3.76 15.60
C ALA A 82 30.05 2.34 15.40
N TYR A 83 30.11 1.84 14.15
CA TYR A 83 30.53 0.47 13.88
C TYR A 83 32.04 0.32 14.08
N ILE A 84 32.43 -0.64 14.91
CA ILE A 84 33.84 -0.93 15.25
C ILE A 84 34.36 -2.22 14.58
N GLU A 85 33.57 -2.77 13.65
CA GLU A 85 33.88 -4.01 12.97
C GLU A 85 35.17 -3.92 12.13
N ASN A 86 36.00 -4.96 12.22
CA ASN A 86 37.22 -5.08 11.40
C ASN A 86 36.85 -5.22 9.90
N ALA A 87 37.58 -4.55 9.03
CA ALA A 87 37.43 -4.64 7.57
C ALA A 87 37.54 -6.08 7.02
N GLN A 88 38.29 -6.96 7.72
CA GLN A 88 38.47 -8.38 7.36
C GLN A 88 37.29 -9.27 7.76
N SER A 89 36.36 -8.80 8.60
CA SER A 89 35.22 -9.56 9.08
C SER A 89 34.36 -10.09 7.92
N GLY A 90 33.96 -11.36 7.99
CA GLY A 90 33.12 -12.01 6.97
C GLY A 90 31.62 -11.72 7.18
N ILE A 91 30.77 -12.49 6.51
CA ILE A 91 29.32 -12.35 6.53
C ILE A 91 28.60 -13.57 7.14
N THR A 92 29.35 -14.59 7.59
CA THR A 92 28.82 -15.85 8.13
C THR A 92 29.26 -16.03 9.58
N LEU A 93 28.57 -16.90 10.31
CA LEU A 93 28.95 -17.29 11.69
C LEU A 93 30.43 -17.70 11.77
N GLY A 94 31.11 -17.22 12.81
CA GLY A 94 32.54 -17.52 13.04
C GLY A 94 33.52 -16.68 12.21
N THR A 95 33.03 -15.78 11.34
CA THR A 95 33.89 -14.89 10.52
C THR A 95 33.85 -13.43 10.96
N PHE A 96 33.14 -13.10 12.03
CA PHE A 96 33.09 -11.80 12.69
C PHE A 96 32.80 -12.00 14.20
N ASP A 97 33.02 -10.94 15.00
CA ASP A 97 32.79 -11.00 16.45
C ASP A 97 31.46 -10.28 16.80
N PHE A 98 30.56 -10.99 17.47
CA PHE A 98 29.32 -10.42 17.99
C PHE A 98 29.55 -9.36 19.08
N LYS A 99 30.69 -9.42 19.77
CA LYS A 99 31.05 -8.46 20.80
C LYS A 99 31.18 -7.03 20.25
N ASP A 100 31.68 -6.86 19.02
CA ASP A 100 31.77 -5.57 18.36
C ASP A 100 30.41 -4.91 18.25
N TRP A 101 29.37 -5.72 17.99
CA TRP A 101 28.01 -5.27 17.79
C TRP A 101 27.23 -5.07 19.10
N SER A 102 27.42 -5.98 20.07
CA SER A 102 26.78 -5.83 21.40
C SER A 102 27.33 -4.62 22.15
N THR A 103 28.60 -4.28 21.97
CA THR A 103 29.26 -3.11 22.58
C THR A 103 28.60 -1.79 22.16
N ILE A 104 28.14 -1.70 20.92
CA ILE A 104 27.42 -0.51 20.41
C ILE A 104 25.91 -0.59 20.65
N GLY A 105 25.42 -1.63 21.33
CA GLY A 105 24.03 -1.81 21.70
C GLY A 105 23.13 -2.34 20.58
N ALA A 106 23.68 -3.06 19.60
CA ALA A 106 22.88 -3.79 18.61
C ALA A 106 22.28 -5.04 19.23
N GLU A 107 20.99 -5.29 19.00
CA GLU A 107 20.30 -6.55 19.30
C GLU A 107 20.12 -7.38 18.03
N GLY A 108 19.90 -6.72 16.88
CA GLY A 108 19.90 -7.32 15.56
C GLY A 108 21.07 -6.83 14.71
N LEU A 109 21.57 -7.71 13.85
CA LEU A 109 22.65 -7.39 12.91
C LEU A 109 22.31 -7.94 11.53
N VAL A 110 22.26 -7.06 10.53
CA VAL A 110 22.18 -7.44 9.12
C VAL A 110 23.56 -7.39 8.51
N LYS A 111 24.02 -8.53 7.97
CA LYS A 111 25.23 -8.64 7.17
C LYS A 111 24.91 -9.26 5.82
N GLY A 112 25.71 -8.93 4.83
CA GLY A 112 25.53 -9.50 3.52
C GLY A 112 26.74 -9.29 2.59
N GLY A 113 26.68 -9.99 1.48
CA GLY A 113 27.65 -9.86 0.41
C GLY A 113 27.00 -10.03 -0.95
N PHE A 114 27.69 -9.61 -1.98
CA PHE A 114 27.21 -9.72 -3.36
C PHE A 114 28.35 -10.07 -4.32
N SER A 115 27.96 -10.65 -5.46
CA SER A 115 28.86 -10.79 -6.63
C SER A 115 28.11 -10.35 -7.89
N ILE A 116 28.84 -9.73 -8.82
CA ILE A 116 28.31 -9.25 -10.09
C ILE A 116 29.01 -9.98 -11.23
N GLN A 117 28.22 -10.52 -12.17
CA GLN A 117 28.71 -11.13 -13.42
C GLN A 117 27.92 -10.54 -14.60
N GLY A 118 28.55 -9.60 -15.33
CA GLY A 118 27.84 -8.82 -16.36
C GLY A 118 26.69 -7.98 -15.78
N ASP A 119 25.47 -8.22 -16.22
CA ASP A 119 24.24 -7.54 -15.71
C ASP A 119 23.56 -8.36 -14.57
N GLU A 120 24.11 -9.51 -14.23
CA GLU A 120 23.53 -10.36 -13.19
C GLU A 120 24.20 -10.10 -11.83
N ILE A 121 23.38 -10.05 -10.77
CA ILE A 121 23.81 -9.91 -9.38
C ILE A 121 23.31 -11.09 -8.55
N THR A 122 24.18 -11.67 -7.74
CA THR A 122 23.82 -12.56 -6.65
C THR A 122 24.09 -11.87 -5.32
N VAL A 123 23.12 -11.86 -4.41
CA VAL A 123 23.20 -11.21 -3.09
C VAL A 123 22.86 -12.23 -2.01
N GLU A 124 23.74 -12.35 -1.01
CA GLU A 124 23.48 -13.11 0.22
C GLU A 124 23.24 -12.14 1.38
N LEU A 125 22.11 -12.27 2.06
CA LEU A 125 21.73 -11.46 3.20
C LEU A 125 21.39 -12.33 4.40
N ARG A 126 21.82 -11.89 5.58
CA ARG A 126 21.64 -12.60 6.83
C ARG A 126 21.22 -11.65 7.94
N LEU A 127 20.29 -12.10 8.78
CA LEU A 127 19.93 -11.47 10.03
C LEU A 127 20.45 -12.32 11.18
N PHE A 128 21.16 -11.70 12.09
CA PHE A 128 21.67 -12.32 13.31
C PHE A 128 21.02 -11.71 14.55
N ASP A 129 20.80 -12.56 15.54
CA ASP A 129 20.55 -12.16 16.92
C ASP A 129 21.89 -11.99 17.61
N VAL A 130 22.20 -10.76 18.01
CA VAL A 130 23.53 -10.42 18.54
C VAL A 130 23.78 -11.04 19.93
N TYR A 131 22.77 -11.10 20.78
CA TYR A 131 22.92 -11.63 22.13
C TYR A 131 22.92 -13.16 22.16
N GLN A 132 22.18 -13.81 21.23
CA GLN A 132 22.16 -15.28 21.14
C GLN A 132 23.28 -15.83 20.27
N ASN A 133 24.07 -14.97 19.61
CA ASN A 133 25.12 -15.36 18.65
C ASN A 133 24.58 -16.32 17.57
N LYS A 134 23.38 -16.05 17.04
CA LYS A 134 22.64 -16.95 16.18
C LYS A 134 22.17 -16.29 14.91
N GLU A 135 22.28 -16.99 13.78
CA GLU A 135 21.59 -16.60 12.53
C GLU A 135 20.09 -16.89 12.64
N ARG A 136 19.27 -15.90 12.33
CA ARG A 136 17.80 -15.99 12.33
C ARG A 136 17.25 -16.18 10.92
N ILE A 137 17.85 -15.48 9.94
CA ILE A 137 17.46 -15.53 8.53
C ILE A 137 18.73 -15.57 7.69
N GLY A 138 18.77 -16.48 6.71
CA GLY A 138 19.77 -16.47 5.64
C GLY A 138 19.06 -16.62 4.30
N LYS A 139 19.28 -15.71 3.38
CA LYS A 139 18.67 -15.70 2.05
C LYS A 139 19.70 -15.40 0.98
N ARG A 140 19.53 -16.05 -0.18
CA ARG A 140 20.27 -15.75 -1.40
C ARG A 140 19.28 -15.33 -2.47
N TYR A 141 19.57 -14.21 -3.12
CA TYR A 141 18.79 -13.65 -4.21
C TYR A 141 19.63 -13.57 -5.47
N THR A 142 19.01 -13.78 -6.62
CA THR A 142 19.62 -13.56 -7.93
C THR A 142 18.70 -12.63 -8.73
N GLY A 143 19.29 -11.69 -9.46
CA GLY A 143 18.55 -10.72 -10.25
C GLY A 143 19.47 -9.92 -11.17
N ARG A 144 18.97 -8.83 -11.73
CA ARG A 144 19.80 -7.90 -12.48
C ARG A 144 20.42 -6.84 -11.55
N VAL A 145 21.59 -6.35 -11.92
CA VAL A 145 22.28 -5.29 -11.15
C VAL A 145 21.36 -4.09 -10.90
N ARG A 146 20.55 -3.69 -11.87
CA ARG A 146 19.61 -2.56 -11.73
C ARG A 146 18.52 -2.79 -10.66
N ASP A 147 18.17 -4.06 -10.37
CA ASP A 147 17.07 -4.42 -9.45
C ASP A 147 17.56 -4.62 -7.99
N PHE A 148 18.77 -4.19 -7.65
CA PHE A 148 19.38 -4.45 -6.34
C PHE A 148 18.55 -3.90 -5.16
N ARG A 149 17.84 -2.77 -5.34
CA ARG A 149 16.97 -2.21 -4.30
C ARG A 149 15.78 -3.13 -4.00
N ARG A 150 15.21 -3.75 -5.02
CA ARG A 150 14.12 -4.73 -4.85
C ARG A 150 14.57 -5.91 -3.97
N ILE A 151 15.84 -6.32 -4.06
CA ILE A 151 16.40 -7.35 -3.17
C ILE A 151 16.41 -6.86 -1.72
N ALA A 152 16.81 -5.61 -1.48
CA ALA A 152 16.79 -4.99 -0.15
C ALA A 152 15.37 -4.98 0.43
N HIS A 153 14.38 -4.49 -0.32
CA HIS A 153 12.97 -4.44 0.08
C HIS A 153 12.41 -5.84 0.43
N LYS A 154 12.68 -6.85 -0.43
CA LYS A 154 12.29 -8.24 -0.15
C LYS A 154 12.90 -8.79 1.13
N PHE A 155 14.17 -8.48 1.41
CA PHE A 155 14.82 -8.96 2.63
C PHE A 155 14.26 -8.26 3.88
N VAL A 156 13.95 -6.96 3.81
CA VAL A 156 13.27 -6.27 4.92
C VAL A 156 11.88 -6.86 5.15
N ASP A 157 11.13 -7.20 4.10
CA ASP A 157 9.83 -7.87 4.24
C ASP A 157 9.96 -9.23 4.96
N GLU A 158 11.05 -9.98 4.74
CA GLU A 158 11.36 -11.21 5.48
C GLU A 158 11.72 -10.90 6.95
N ILE A 159 12.49 -9.85 7.21
CA ILE A 159 12.78 -9.41 8.59
C ILE A 159 11.48 -9.10 9.32
N ILE A 160 10.59 -8.29 8.72
CA ILE A 160 9.29 -7.96 9.29
C ILE A 160 8.47 -9.23 9.57
N ASN A 161 8.44 -10.16 8.61
CA ASN A 161 7.74 -11.42 8.77
C ASN A 161 8.28 -12.25 9.95
N GLN A 162 9.60 -12.29 10.13
CA GLN A 162 10.25 -13.00 11.25
C GLN A 162 9.80 -12.48 12.62
N PHE A 163 9.55 -11.18 12.74
CA PHE A 163 9.15 -10.55 13.99
C PHE A 163 7.64 -10.51 14.20
N THR A 164 6.85 -10.43 13.13
CA THR A 164 5.39 -10.18 13.20
C THR A 164 4.52 -11.34 12.74
N GLY A 165 5.10 -12.34 12.08
CA GLY A 165 4.37 -13.43 11.42
C GLY A 165 3.61 -13.00 10.16
N VAL A 166 3.76 -11.75 9.70
CA VAL A 166 3.12 -11.21 8.50
C VAL A 166 4.18 -10.54 7.62
N PRO A 167 4.28 -10.88 6.33
CA PRO A 167 5.23 -10.25 5.42
C PRO A 167 5.11 -8.72 5.42
N GLY A 168 6.21 -8.02 5.21
CA GLY A 168 6.24 -6.58 5.03
C GLY A 168 5.56 -6.11 3.74
N VAL A 169 5.70 -4.82 3.45
CA VAL A 169 5.11 -4.16 2.27
C VAL A 169 6.13 -3.33 1.48
N PHE A 170 7.42 -3.49 1.79
CA PHE A 170 8.45 -2.65 1.19
C PHE A 170 8.73 -3.01 -0.26
N ASN A 171 8.49 -4.28 -0.66
CA ASN A 171 8.49 -4.70 -2.06
C ASN A 171 7.14 -4.40 -2.77
N THR A 172 6.53 -3.23 -2.49
CA THR A 172 5.34 -2.74 -3.16
C THR A 172 5.61 -1.46 -3.92
N ARG A 173 4.63 -0.96 -4.67
CA ARG A 173 4.72 0.24 -5.47
C ARG A 173 3.56 1.19 -5.19
N ILE A 174 3.76 2.45 -5.51
CA ILE A 174 2.70 3.47 -5.49
C ILE A 174 2.49 3.96 -6.92
N ALA A 175 1.24 3.87 -7.41
CA ALA A 175 0.81 4.61 -8.60
C ALA A 175 0.31 5.99 -8.17
N TYR A 176 0.61 7.03 -8.92
CA TYR A 176 0.22 8.38 -8.58
C TYR A 176 0.16 9.31 -9.79
N VAL A 177 -0.48 10.44 -9.62
CA VAL A 177 -0.54 11.52 -10.62
C VAL A 177 0.58 12.50 -10.37
N SER A 178 1.36 12.86 -11.39
CA SER A 178 2.42 13.87 -11.31
C SER A 178 2.33 14.87 -12.46
N ASN A 179 2.60 16.14 -12.16
CA ASN A 179 2.80 17.18 -13.17
C ASN A 179 4.26 17.67 -13.23
N SER A 180 5.21 16.86 -12.76
CA SER A 180 6.65 17.22 -12.66
C SER A 180 7.28 17.69 -13.98
N GLY A 181 6.66 17.42 -15.12
CA GLY A 181 7.08 17.88 -16.45
C GLY A 181 6.36 19.13 -16.96
N GLY A 182 5.48 19.77 -16.17
CA GLY A 182 4.79 20.96 -16.62
C GLY A 182 3.27 20.98 -16.34
N ARG A 183 2.46 21.32 -17.35
CA ARG A 183 1.00 21.53 -17.23
C ARG A 183 0.17 20.24 -17.30
N PHE A 184 0.73 19.16 -17.83
CA PHE A 184 0.02 17.91 -18.01
C PHE A 184 0.12 17.06 -16.73
N LYS A 185 -0.90 16.25 -16.48
CA LYS A 185 -0.95 15.31 -15.36
C LYS A 185 -0.81 13.91 -15.91
N GLU A 186 0.31 13.26 -15.60
CA GLU A 186 0.62 11.92 -16.07
C GLU A 186 0.63 10.93 -14.90
N ILE A 187 0.36 9.65 -15.19
CA ILE A 187 0.43 8.58 -14.21
C ILE A 187 1.86 8.06 -14.14
N PHE A 188 2.37 7.98 -12.94
CA PHE A 188 3.66 7.40 -12.60
C PHE A 188 3.51 6.25 -11.61
N VAL A 189 4.50 5.37 -11.60
CA VAL A 189 4.67 4.32 -10.61
C VAL A 189 6.08 4.42 -10.06
N SER A 190 6.26 4.27 -8.74
CA SER A 190 7.57 4.18 -8.09
C SER A 190 7.55 3.14 -6.98
N HIS A 191 8.73 2.71 -6.53
CA HIS A 191 8.85 2.00 -5.25
C HIS A 191 8.46 2.90 -4.08
N LEU A 192 8.23 2.28 -2.91
CA LEU A 192 7.84 2.98 -1.69
C LEU A 192 8.94 3.93 -1.19
N ASP A 193 10.19 3.71 -1.52
CA ASP A 193 11.33 4.61 -1.25
C ASP A 193 11.47 5.75 -2.28
N GLY A 194 10.52 5.89 -3.21
CA GLY A 194 10.53 6.87 -4.30
C GLY A 194 11.49 6.53 -5.44
N SER A 195 12.20 5.40 -5.38
CA SER A 195 13.09 4.93 -6.43
C SER A 195 12.36 4.26 -7.60
N GLU A 196 13.10 3.97 -8.68
CA GLU A 196 12.61 3.29 -9.88
C GLU A 196 11.32 3.89 -10.44
N LYS A 197 11.29 5.23 -10.54
CA LYS A 197 10.15 5.95 -11.10
C LYS A 197 9.94 5.56 -12.57
N PHE A 198 8.74 5.07 -12.88
CA PHE A 198 8.29 4.68 -14.22
C PHE A 198 7.08 5.50 -14.62
N GLN A 199 7.10 6.08 -15.82
CA GLN A 199 5.98 6.82 -16.39
C GLN A 199 5.05 5.86 -17.14
N VAL A 200 3.79 5.75 -16.68
CA VAL A 200 2.76 4.89 -17.28
C VAL A 200 2.10 5.58 -18.47
N THR A 201 1.84 6.88 -18.36
CA THR A 201 1.20 7.67 -19.43
C THR A 201 2.09 8.81 -19.88
N ASP A 202 2.13 9.04 -21.20
CA ASP A 202 2.85 10.15 -21.85
C ASP A 202 2.00 10.68 -23.03
N ASN A 203 0.79 11.10 -22.70
CA ASN A 203 -0.20 11.51 -23.71
C ASN A 203 -0.52 13.01 -23.69
N HIS A 204 0.23 13.78 -22.89
CA HIS A 204 0.21 15.24 -22.83
C HIS A 204 -1.18 15.82 -22.53
N THR A 205 -1.92 15.16 -21.61
CA THR A 205 -3.23 15.59 -21.16
C THR A 205 -3.39 15.43 -19.64
N ILE A 206 -4.63 15.41 -19.17
CA ILE A 206 -4.95 15.17 -17.76
C ILE A 206 -5.31 13.68 -17.59
N ASN A 207 -4.52 12.99 -16.79
CA ASN A 207 -4.77 11.62 -16.34
C ASN A 207 -4.95 11.63 -14.82
N LEU A 208 -5.95 10.90 -14.30
CA LEU A 208 -6.38 10.96 -12.91
C LEU A 208 -6.75 9.57 -12.38
N SER A 209 -6.85 9.49 -11.05
CA SER A 209 -7.43 8.36 -10.31
C SER A 209 -6.86 7.00 -10.70
N PRO A 210 -5.54 6.81 -10.59
CA PRO A 210 -4.95 5.49 -10.83
C PRO A 210 -5.46 4.46 -9.82
N ASP A 211 -5.64 3.21 -10.28
CA ASP A 211 -5.99 2.08 -9.44
C ASP A 211 -5.29 0.80 -9.92
N TRP A 212 -4.65 0.08 -9.00
CA TRP A 212 -3.98 -1.17 -9.31
C TRP A 212 -4.97 -2.31 -9.48
N SER A 213 -4.74 -3.16 -10.48
CA SER A 213 -5.37 -4.47 -10.49
C SER A 213 -4.87 -5.32 -9.31
N PRO A 214 -5.71 -6.20 -8.72
CA PRO A 214 -5.32 -7.03 -7.57
C PRO A 214 -4.13 -7.97 -7.83
N ASP A 215 -3.84 -8.29 -9.09
CA ASP A 215 -2.67 -9.07 -9.51
C ASP A 215 -1.39 -8.22 -9.70
N GLY A 216 -1.48 -6.90 -9.52
CA GLY A 216 -0.35 -5.97 -9.66
C GLY A 216 0.19 -5.81 -11.08
N ARG A 217 -0.55 -6.27 -12.10
CA ARG A 217 -0.08 -6.28 -13.50
C ARG A 217 -0.61 -5.14 -14.35
N SER A 218 -1.65 -4.45 -13.88
CA SER A 218 -2.30 -3.39 -14.64
C SER A 218 -2.64 -2.20 -13.76
N VAL A 219 -2.77 -1.03 -14.38
CA VAL A 219 -3.25 0.20 -13.76
C VAL A 219 -4.45 0.70 -14.53
N LEU A 220 -5.59 0.81 -13.85
CA LEU A 220 -6.80 1.50 -14.32
C LEU A 220 -6.62 3.00 -14.05
N TYR A 221 -7.01 3.86 -14.97
CA TYR A 221 -6.97 5.31 -14.77
C TYR A 221 -8.00 6.02 -15.65
N SER A 222 -8.37 7.24 -15.31
CA SER A 222 -9.19 8.09 -16.17
C SER A 222 -8.31 9.08 -16.94
N SER A 223 -8.66 9.35 -18.20
CA SER A 223 -7.91 10.23 -19.08
C SER A 223 -8.81 11.06 -19.98
N PHE A 224 -8.35 12.26 -20.32
CA PHE A 224 -9.00 13.20 -21.25
C PHE A 224 -8.44 13.12 -22.70
N LYS A 225 -7.61 12.12 -23.01
CA LYS A 225 -6.89 12.05 -24.30
C LYS A 225 -7.80 11.89 -25.55
N ASP A 226 -9.04 11.39 -25.41
CA ASP A 226 -9.96 11.12 -26.49
C ASP A 226 -11.25 11.99 -26.42
N ARG A 227 -11.12 13.30 -26.46
CA ARG A 227 -12.24 14.26 -26.48
C ARG A 227 -13.27 14.16 -25.35
N GLY A 228 -12.89 13.58 -24.21
CA GLY A 228 -13.74 13.43 -23.03
C GLY A 228 -13.09 12.51 -22.03
N GLN A 229 -13.53 12.64 -20.78
CA GLN A 229 -12.99 11.80 -19.71
C GLN A 229 -13.55 10.37 -19.83
N THR A 230 -12.66 9.37 -19.91
CA THR A 230 -13.05 7.96 -19.84
C THR A 230 -11.98 7.12 -19.15
N LEU A 231 -12.28 5.84 -18.90
CA LEU A 231 -11.35 4.90 -18.27
C LEU A 231 -10.47 4.20 -19.30
N TYR A 232 -9.25 3.93 -18.87
CA TYR A 232 -8.26 3.14 -19.58
C TYR A 232 -7.64 2.13 -18.62
N LEU A 233 -7.38 0.94 -19.10
CA LEU A 233 -6.62 -0.09 -18.41
C LEU A 233 -5.30 -0.29 -19.14
N PHE A 234 -4.19 -0.02 -18.45
CA PHE A 234 -2.84 -0.18 -18.97
C PHE A 234 -2.17 -1.42 -18.38
N GLU A 235 -1.74 -2.35 -19.21
CA GLU A 235 -1.00 -3.55 -18.82
C GLU A 235 0.49 -3.25 -18.76
N LEU A 236 1.09 -3.26 -17.57
CA LEU A 236 2.46 -2.80 -17.31
C LEU A 236 3.56 -3.58 -18.05
N TYR A 237 3.33 -4.87 -18.29
CA TYR A 237 4.35 -5.74 -18.91
C TYR A 237 4.26 -5.82 -20.42
N SER A 238 3.06 -5.71 -20.98
CA SER A 238 2.83 -5.77 -22.44
C SER A 238 2.81 -4.38 -23.07
N GLY A 239 2.58 -3.33 -22.28
CA GLY A 239 2.32 -1.97 -22.75
C GLY A 239 0.96 -1.82 -23.47
N LYS A 240 0.11 -2.86 -23.40
CA LYS A 240 -1.22 -2.83 -24.02
C LYS A 240 -2.15 -1.95 -23.21
N GLU A 241 -2.95 -1.17 -23.93
CA GLU A 241 -3.97 -0.32 -23.34
C GLU A 241 -5.35 -0.69 -23.85
N ILE A 242 -6.33 -0.75 -22.95
CA ILE A 242 -7.74 -1.01 -23.25
C ILE A 242 -8.55 0.22 -22.86
N LYS A 243 -9.30 0.77 -23.81
CA LYS A 243 -10.22 1.89 -23.58
C LYS A 243 -11.59 1.37 -23.18
N PHE A 244 -12.15 1.92 -22.11
CA PHE A 244 -13.53 1.65 -21.71
C PHE A 244 -14.44 2.70 -22.34
N THR A 245 -15.39 2.24 -23.16
CA THR A 245 -16.30 3.15 -23.88
C THR A 245 -17.60 3.28 -23.08
N PRO A 246 -17.90 4.46 -22.52
CA PRO A 246 -19.16 4.67 -21.83
C PRO A 246 -20.34 4.59 -22.81
N ARG A 247 -21.54 4.31 -22.30
CA ARG A 247 -22.78 4.41 -23.07
C ARG A 247 -22.96 5.82 -23.60
N ALA A 248 -23.72 5.98 -24.71
CA ALA A 248 -23.88 7.20 -25.46
C ALA A 248 -23.99 8.47 -24.59
N GLY A 249 -23.07 9.42 -24.79
CA GLY A 249 -23.01 10.72 -24.09
C GLY A 249 -22.49 10.67 -22.66
N GLY A 250 -22.09 9.51 -22.13
CA GLY A 250 -21.57 9.39 -20.75
C GLY A 250 -20.07 9.66 -20.65
N ARG A 251 -19.60 9.89 -19.39
CA ARG A 251 -18.17 10.04 -19.03
C ARG A 251 -17.85 9.22 -17.78
N TYR A 252 -16.80 8.38 -17.87
CA TYR A 252 -16.28 7.72 -16.67
C TYR A 252 -15.32 8.65 -15.94
N LEU A 253 -15.63 8.99 -14.68
CA LEU A 253 -14.83 9.89 -13.86
C LEU A 253 -13.73 9.18 -13.09
N GLY A 254 -13.89 7.89 -12.80
CA GLY A 254 -12.95 7.03 -12.09
C GLY A 254 -13.53 5.64 -11.87
N GLY A 255 -12.69 4.71 -11.41
CA GLY A 255 -13.13 3.35 -11.08
C GLY A 255 -12.13 2.63 -10.17
N LYS A 256 -12.58 1.54 -9.55
CA LYS A 256 -11.81 0.68 -8.65
C LYS A 256 -12.08 -0.79 -8.94
N PHE A 257 -11.02 -1.59 -9.03
CA PHE A 257 -11.14 -3.04 -9.15
C PHE A 257 -11.80 -3.66 -7.91
N SER A 258 -12.63 -4.68 -8.14
CA SER A 258 -13.05 -5.59 -7.08
C SER A 258 -11.85 -6.39 -6.54
N PRO A 259 -11.86 -6.86 -5.28
CA PRO A 259 -10.74 -7.59 -4.69
C PRO A 259 -10.36 -8.87 -5.45
N ASP A 260 -11.32 -9.52 -6.11
CA ASP A 260 -11.10 -10.69 -6.97
C ASP A 260 -10.64 -10.33 -8.40
N GLY A 261 -10.60 -9.03 -8.72
CA GLY A 261 -10.19 -8.51 -10.02
C GLY A 261 -11.11 -8.82 -11.19
N GLN A 262 -12.32 -9.35 -10.93
CA GLN A 262 -13.25 -9.73 -12.01
C GLN A 262 -14.15 -8.58 -12.45
N SER A 263 -14.36 -7.59 -11.58
CA SER A 263 -15.24 -6.47 -11.80
C SER A 263 -14.57 -5.14 -11.48
N ILE A 264 -15.17 -4.05 -11.94
CA ILE A 264 -14.78 -2.68 -11.63
C ILE A 264 -16.02 -1.93 -11.21
N VAL A 265 -15.98 -1.26 -10.04
CA VAL A 265 -16.97 -0.24 -9.72
C VAL A 265 -16.50 1.08 -10.31
N ALA A 266 -17.34 1.70 -11.13
CA ALA A 266 -17.00 2.95 -11.82
C ALA A 266 -18.03 4.04 -11.55
N THR A 267 -17.56 5.28 -11.51
CA THR A 267 -18.39 6.48 -11.52
C THR A 267 -18.69 6.86 -12.95
N LEU A 268 -19.95 6.84 -13.34
CA LEU A 268 -20.41 7.25 -14.67
C LEU A 268 -21.34 8.47 -14.56
N GLU A 269 -20.97 9.54 -15.25
CA GLU A 269 -21.83 10.70 -15.44
C GLU A 269 -22.61 10.55 -16.76
N THR A 270 -23.93 10.70 -16.67
CA THR A 270 -24.84 10.72 -17.83
C THR A 270 -25.91 11.77 -17.63
N SER A 271 -26.11 12.64 -18.61
CA SER A 271 -27.20 13.66 -18.60
C SER A 271 -27.27 14.51 -17.32
N GLY A 272 -26.10 14.81 -16.72
CA GLY A 272 -25.98 15.60 -15.50
C GLY A 272 -26.13 14.82 -14.19
N ASN A 273 -26.44 13.54 -14.23
CA ASN A 273 -26.45 12.66 -13.07
C ASN A 273 -25.16 11.83 -13.00
N THR A 274 -24.63 11.70 -11.80
CA THR A 274 -23.40 10.92 -11.54
C THR A 274 -23.72 9.77 -10.61
N ASN A 275 -23.63 8.55 -11.14
CA ASN A 275 -24.00 7.33 -10.42
C ASN A 275 -22.88 6.29 -10.49
N LEU A 276 -22.96 5.28 -9.61
CA LEU A 276 -22.06 4.13 -9.56
C LEU A 276 -22.60 2.99 -10.43
N TYR A 277 -21.70 2.40 -11.19
CA TYR A 277 -21.97 1.25 -12.06
C TYR A 277 -20.96 0.14 -11.81
N LEU A 278 -21.42 -1.10 -11.93
CA LEU A 278 -20.59 -2.28 -11.98
C LEU A 278 -20.26 -2.61 -13.43
N LEU A 279 -18.98 -2.75 -13.74
CA LEU A 279 -18.45 -3.11 -15.05
C LEU A 279 -17.73 -4.46 -14.96
N ASP A 280 -17.66 -5.19 -16.08
CA ASP A 280 -16.69 -6.28 -16.25
C ASP A 280 -15.28 -5.74 -16.55
N ARG A 281 -14.28 -6.62 -16.62
CA ARG A 281 -12.89 -6.24 -16.95
C ARG A 281 -12.72 -5.66 -18.36
N SER A 282 -13.67 -5.86 -19.25
CA SER A 282 -13.67 -5.31 -20.61
C SER A 282 -14.36 -3.95 -20.70
N GLY A 283 -14.91 -3.46 -19.58
CA GLY A 283 -15.62 -2.17 -19.50
C GLY A 283 -17.10 -2.24 -19.87
N ASN A 284 -17.68 -3.44 -20.05
CA ASN A 284 -19.11 -3.57 -20.29
C ASN A 284 -19.86 -3.36 -18.97
N VAL A 285 -20.97 -2.61 -19.06
CA VAL A 285 -21.85 -2.38 -17.90
C VAL A 285 -22.60 -3.66 -17.56
N ILE A 286 -22.35 -4.21 -16.36
CA ILE A 286 -23.10 -5.32 -15.80
C ILE A 286 -24.42 -4.78 -15.22
N ARG A 287 -24.34 -3.71 -14.36
CA ARG A 287 -25.54 -3.05 -13.80
C ARG A 287 -25.23 -1.67 -13.23
N GLN A 288 -26.28 -0.88 -13.03
CA GLN A 288 -26.28 0.35 -12.26
C GLN A 288 -26.43 0.00 -10.76
N LEU A 289 -25.62 0.59 -9.88
CA LEU A 289 -25.63 0.33 -8.44
C LEU A 289 -26.39 1.39 -7.66
N THR A 290 -26.33 2.67 -8.11
CA THR A 290 -27.05 3.79 -7.50
C THR A 290 -27.89 4.52 -8.54
N ASN A 291 -28.99 5.11 -8.09
CA ASN A 291 -29.91 5.89 -8.95
C ASN A 291 -30.53 7.04 -8.14
N ASP A 292 -29.72 7.75 -7.39
CA ASP A 292 -30.13 8.91 -6.62
C ASP A 292 -29.98 10.22 -7.43
N ALA A 293 -30.64 11.27 -6.98
CA ALA A 293 -30.48 12.61 -7.56
C ALA A 293 -29.16 13.29 -7.17
N GLY A 294 -28.42 12.72 -6.23
CA GLY A 294 -27.12 13.20 -5.77
C GLY A 294 -25.97 12.83 -6.70
N ILE A 295 -24.80 13.37 -6.39
CA ILE A 295 -23.54 13.04 -7.05
C ILE A 295 -22.88 11.88 -6.28
N GLU A 296 -22.75 10.73 -6.91
CA GLU A 296 -22.08 9.55 -6.35
C GLU A 296 -20.72 9.33 -7.00
N VAL A 297 -19.65 9.46 -6.20
CA VAL A 297 -18.25 9.40 -6.68
C VAL A 297 -17.34 8.67 -5.73
N SER A 298 -16.10 8.44 -6.16
CA SER A 298 -15.00 7.87 -5.37
C SER A 298 -15.37 6.56 -4.67
N PRO A 299 -15.87 5.56 -5.39
CA PRO A 299 -16.17 4.26 -4.79
C PRO A 299 -14.90 3.50 -4.42
N ALA A 300 -14.98 2.69 -3.34
CA ALA A 300 -13.95 1.70 -3.01
C ALA A 300 -14.61 0.44 -2.42
N TRP A 301 -14.01 -0.72 -2.68
CA TRP A 301 -14.53 -2.01 -2.23
C TRP A 301 -14.12 -2.35 -0.81
N SER A 302 -14.98 -3.05 -0.08
CA SER A 302 -14.54 -3.80 1.10
C SER A 302 -13.60 -4.94 0.70
N PRO A 303 -12.66 -5.35 1.57
CA PRO A 303 -11.68 -6.38 1.23
C PRO A 303 -12.30 -7.76 0.94
N ASP A 304 -13.51 -8.03 1.43
CA ASP A 304 -14.28 -9.25 1.16
C ASP A 304 -15.17 -9.13 -0.10
N GLY A 305 -15.17 -7.98 -0.77
CA GLY A 305 -15.95 -7.71 -1.98
C GLY A 305 -17.46 -7.59 -1.79
N LYS A 306 -17.95 -7.54 -0.54
CA LYS A 306 -19.41 -7.54 -0.27
C LYS A 306 -20.02 -6.16 -0.15
N GLN A 307 -19.21 -5.14 0.10
CA GLN A 307 -19.68 -3.77 0.31
C GLN A 307 -18.86 -2.78 -0.52
N ILE A 308 -19.46 -1.63 -0.77
CA ILE A 308 -18.83 -0.48 -1.44
C ILE A 308 -19.00 0.73 -0.53
N VAL A 309 -17.88 1.41 -0.23
CA VAL A 309 -17.87 2.74 0.36
C VAL A 309 -17.78 3.77 -0.76
N PHE A 310 -18.48 4.90 -0.65
CA PHE A 310 -18.49 5.95 -1.68
C PHE A 310 -18.85 7.31 -1.10
N VAL A 311 -18.69 8.35 -1.88
CA VAL A 311 -19.11 9.71 -1.56
C VAL A 311 -20.45 10.00 -2.20
N SER A 312 -21.37 10.61 -1.44
CA SER A 312 -22.61 11.15 -1.98
C SER A 312 -22.97 12.49 -1.32
N ASP A 313 -23.51 13.40 -2.08
CA ASP A 313 -24.03 14.68 -1.59
C ASP A 313 -25.55 14.69 -1.36
N ARG A 314 -26.22 13.52 -1.43
CA ARG A 314 -27.68 13.35 -1.23
C ARG A 314 -28.20 13.93 0.09
N SER A 315 -27.35 14.16 1.07
CA SER A 315 -27.69 14.80 2.35
C SER A 315 -27.36 16.30 2.38
N GLY A 316 -27.12 16.94 1.21
CA GLY A 316 -26.85 18.38 1.04
C GLY A 316 -25.36 18.74 1.01
N SER A 317 -24.47 17.83 1.35
CA SER A 317 -23.01 18.00 1.23
C SER A 317 -22.31 16.65 1.07
N PRO A 318 -21.10 16.60 0.46
CA PRO A 318 -20.37 15.36 0.26
C PRO A 318 -20.06 14.65 1.59
N GLN A 319 -20.56 13.42 1.73
CA GLN A 319 -20.40 12.56 2.90
C GLN A 319 -20.08 11.13 2.45
N ILE A 320 -19.52 10.35 3.37
CA ILE A 320 -19.19 8.94 3.13
C ILE A 320 -20.41 8.07 3.41
N TYR A 321 -20.73 7.20 2.48
CA TYR A 321 -21.80 6.19 2.55
C TYR A 321 -21.24 4.79 2.31
N ILE A 322 -21.93 3.79 2.84
CA ILE A 322 -21.66 2.37 2.57
C ILE A 322 -22.93 1.72 2.06
N MET A 323 -22.82 0.86 1.05
CA MET A 323 -23.89 0.03 0.52
C MET A 323 -23.41 -1.41 0.27
N ASP A 324 -24.34 -2.33 0.06
CA ASP A 324 -24.05 -3.67 -0.45
C ASP A 324 -23.48 -3.59 -1.88
N ALA A 325 -22.54 -4.47 -2.20
CA ALA A 325 -21.94 -4.55 -3.55
C ALA A 325 -22.96 -4.96 -4.62
N ALA A 326 -24.09 -5.57 -4.21
CA ALA A 326 -25.23 -5.81 -5.08
C ALA A 326 -26.02 -4.55 -5.42
N GLY A 327 -25.75 -3.41 -4.80
CA GLY A 327 -26.53 -2.18 -4.88
C GLY A 327 -27.66 -2.15 -3.87
N GLY A 328 -28.50 -1.12 -3.90
CA GLY A 328 -29.62 -0.94 -3.00
C GLY A 328 -29.43 0.18 -1.97
N ALA A 329 -30.03 0.04 -0.79
CA ALA A 329 -30.01 1.09 0.23
C ALA A 329 -28.59 1.37 0.74
N ALA A 330 -28.22 2.65 0.78
CA ALA A 330 -26.96 3.10 1.34
C ALA A 330 -27.15 3.73 2.71
N ARG A 331 -26.29 3.40 3.67
CA ARG A 331 -26.24 4.07 4.97
C ARG A 331 -25.13 5.11 5.00
N ARG A 332 -25.43 6.26 5.58
CA ARG A 332 -24.43 7.30 5.82
C ARG A 332 -23.47 6.87 6.93
N LEU A 333 -22.16 7.10 6.73
CA LEU A 333 -21.12 6.76 7.69
C LEU A 333 -20.61 7.99 8.44
N THR A 334 -20.44 9.14 7.76
CA THR A 334 -19.89 10.37 8.35
C THR A 334 -20.99 11.39 8.62
N TYR A 335 -20.98 11.94 9.85
CA TYR A 335 -21.91 12.98 10.30
C TYR A 335 -21.20 14.26 10.73
N SER A 336 -19.89 14.18 10.99
CA SER A 336 -19.03 15.31 11.34
C SER A 336 -18.36 15.89 10.09
N GLY A 337 -18.16 17.21 10.08
CA GLY A 337 -17.57 17.93 8.95
C GLY A 337 -18.56 18.22 7.81
N SER A 338 -18.25 19.25 7.02
CA SER A 338 -19.09 19.71 5.91
C SER A 338 -18.71 19.09 4.56
N TYR A 339 -17.58 18.41 4.47
CA TYR A 339 -17.07 17.84 3.22
C TYR A 339 -16.15 16.68 3.53
N ASN A 340 -16.57 15.46 3.18
CA ASN A 340 -15.80 14.23 3.35
C ASN A 340 -15.72 13.50 2.01
N THR A 341 -14.52 13.13 1.57
CA THR A 341 -14.26 12.58 0.23
C THR A 341 -13.12 11.55 0.23
N SER A 342 -12.85 10.94 -0.92
CA SER A 342 -11.76 9.99 -1.16
C SER A 342 -11.69 8.88 -0.12
N PRO A 343 -12.80 8.16 0.16
CA PRO A 343 -12.78 7.06 1.12
C PRO A 343 -12.03 5.87 0.54
N GLU A 344 -11.30 5.14 1.41
CA GLU A 344 -10.73 3.85 1.08
C GLU A 344 -10.87 2.88 2.24
N TRP A 345 -11.21 1.65 1.95
CA TRP A 345 -11.43 0.60 2.94
C TRP A 345 -10.10 0.01 3.41
N SER A 346 -9.92 -0.12 4.73
CA SER A 346 -8.78 -0.84 5.30
C SER A 346 -8.79 -2.31 4.83
N PRO A 347 -7.65 -2.88 4.42
CA PRO A 347 -7.57 -4.30 4.05
C PRO A 347 -7.92 -5.25 5.20
N LYS A 348 -7.98 -4.75 6.45
CA LYS A 348 -8.47 -5.50 7.62
C LYS A 348 -10.00 -5.51 7.73
N GLY A 349 -10.72 -4.72 6.92
CA GLY A 349 -12.17 -4.64 6.91
C GLY A 349 -12.79 -3.85 8.06
N ASP A 350 -12.00 -3.26 8.96
CA ASP A 350 -12.43 -2.69 10.23
C ASP A 350 -12.73 -1.18 10.17
N ARG A 351 -12.16 -0.45 9.21
CA ARG A 351 -12.26 1.01 9.14
C ARG A 351 -12.13 1.56 7.73
N ILE A 352 -12.55 2.82 7.59
CA ILE A 352 -12.40 3.64 6.39
C ILE A 352 -11.40 4.76 6.69
N VAL A 353 -10.43 4.98 5.78
CA VAL A 353 -9.64 6.22 5.74
C VAL A 353 -10.28 7.16 4.73
N TYR A 354 -10.26 8.46 4.97
CA TYR A 354 -10.86 9.44 4.08
C TYR A 354 -10.26 10.83 4.26
N THR A 355 -10.51 11.71 3.29
CA THR A 355 -10.20 13.15 3.37
C THR A 355 -11.39 13.90 3.93
N GLY A 356 -11.20 14.64 5.02
CA GLY A 356 -12.22 15.48 5.64
C GLY A 356 -11.80 16.94 5.69
N ARG A 357 -12.75 17.87 5.49
CA ARG A 357 -12.51 19.30 5.57
C ARG A 357 -12.56 19.79 7.02
N VAL A 358 -11.54 20.54 7.43
CA VAL A 358 -11.44 21.22 8.73
C VAL A 358 -11.15 22.70 8.46
N GLY A 359 -12.13 23.56 8.73
CA GLY A 359 -12.04 24.96 8.32
C GLY A 359 -11.84 25.11 6.81
N ASN A 360 -10.72 25.70 6.40
CA ASN A 360 -10.37 25.89 4.98
C ASN A 360 -9.34 24.89 4.47
N ARG A 361 -9.01 23.85 5.25
CA ARG A 361 -8.00 22.86 4.93
C ARG A 361 -8.58 21.45 4.89
N PHE A 362 -7.83 20.55 4.28
CA PHE A 362 -8.14 19.11 4.24
C PHE A 362 -7.18 18.33 5.14
N ALA A 363 -7.72 17.36 5.86
CA ALA A 363 -6.95 16.44 6.70
C ALA A 363 -7.38 15.00 6.47
N ILE A 364 -6.51 14.06 6.79
CA ILE A 364 -6.80 12.63 6.73
C ILE A 364 -7.44 12.18 8.05
N PHE A 365 -8.53 11.43 7.91
CA PHE A 365 -9.28 10.84 9.01
C PHE A 365 -9.43 9.33 8.85
N THR A 366 -9.66 8.65 9.95
CA THR A 366 -10.18 7.27 9.95
C THR A 366 -11.44 7.19 10.78
N ILE A 367 -12.36 6.29 10.37
CA ILE A 367 -13.59 5.99 11.10
C ILE A 367 -13.84 4.48 11.05
N SER A 368 -14.44 3.89 12.12
CA SER A 368 -14.89 2.50 12.10
C SER A 368 -15.94 2.30 11.01
N VAL A 369 -15.97 1.12 10.40
CA VAL A 369 -17.04 0.75 9.44
C VAL A 369 -18.42 0.74 10.08
N ASP A 370 -18.49 0.57 11.40
CA ASP A 370 -19.74 0.64 12.16
C ASP A 370 -20.17 2.08 12.49
N GLY A 371 -19.33 3.08 12.17
CA GLY A 371 -19.55 4.47 12.52
C GLY A 371 -18.83 4.89 13.81
N GLY A 372 -19.32 5.96 14.43
CA GLY A 372 -18.75 6.56 15.65
C GLY A 372 -17.92 7.82 15.36
N GLU A 373 -17.08 8.22 16.32
CA GLU A 373 -16.26 9.44 16.20
C GLU A 373 -15.05 9.24 15.28
N PRO A 374 -14.87 10.11 14.27
CA PRO A 374 -13.71 10.05 13.41
C PRO A 374 -12.42 10.44 14.16
N ARG A 375 -11.34 9.73 13.86
CA ARG A 375 -10.00 10.07 14.34
C ARG A 375 -9.23 10.83 13.27
N LYS A 376 -8.81 12.06 13.56
CA LYS A 376 -7.93 12.86 12.70
C LYS A 376 -6.49 12.34 12.79
N LEU A 377 -5.83 12.12 11.64
CA LEU A 377 -4.47 11.58 11.55
C LEU A 377 -3.42 12.63 11.16
N THR A 378 -3.83 13.70 10.45
CA THR A 378 -2.91 14.75 9.99
C THR A 378 -3.29 16.10 10.59
N SER A 379 -2.29 17.01 10.66
CA SER A 379 -2.51 18.40 11.07
C SER A 379 -3.34 19.15 10.02
N GLU A 380 -4.14 20.11 10.48
CA GLU A 380 -4.86 21.08 9.65
C GLU A 380 -4.03 22.29 9.23
N SER A 381 -2.72 22.32 9.55
CA SER A 381 -1.83 23.39 9.08
C SER A 381 -1.59 23.37 7.58
N PHE A 382 -1.80 22.22 6.95
CA PHE A 382 -1.59 21.95 5.53
C PHE A 382 -2.73 21.10 4.97
N ASP A 383 -2.93 21.14 3.66
CA ASP A 383 -3.83 20.19 3.02
C ASP A 383 -3.17 18.80 2.96
N SER A 384 -3.93 17.80 3.34
CA SER A 384 -3.59 16.39 3.24
C SER A 384 -4.79 15.64 2.68
N GLU A 385 -4.61 14.97 1.53
CA GLU A 385 -5.69 14.48 0.70
C GLU A 385 -5.38 13.11 0.07
N ASP A 386 -6.42 12.47 -0.47
CA ASP A 386 -6.36 11.25 -1.25
C ASP A 386 -5.59 10.10 -0.55
N PRO A 387 -6.01 9.66 0.64
CA PRO A 387 -5.32 8.60 1.36
C PRO A 387 -5.52 7.25 0.68
N THR A 388 -4.50 6.36 0.79
CA THR A 388 -4.56 4.95 0.36
C THR A 388 -3.86 4.05 1.37
N TRP A 389 -4.42 2.86 1.62
CA TRP A 389 -3.86 1.88 2.55
C TRP A 389 -2.74 1.06 1.93
N SER A 390 -1.74 0.70 2.74
CA SER A 390 -0.86 -0.42 2.41
C SER A 390 -1.62 -1.75 2.44
N PRO A 391 -1.20 -2.78 1.66
CA PRO A 391 -1.93 -4.05 1.59
C PRO A 391 -1.98 -4.85 2.90
N ASP A 392 -1.19 -4.48 3.91
CA ASP A 392 -1.26 -5.05 5.26
C ASP A 392 -2.05 -4.18 6.27
N GLY A 393 -2.51 -2.99 5.85
CA GLY A 393 -3.24 -2.05 6.68
C GLY A 393 -2.42 -1.42 7.82
N ARG A 394 -1.09 -1.40 7.70
CA ARG A 394 -0.19 -0.79 8.70
C ARG A 394 0.19 0.63 8.36
N PHE A 395 0.14 0.99 7.08
CA PHE A 395 0.52 2.31 6.60
C PHE A 395 -0.60 2.94 5.76
N ILE A 396 -0.54 4.26 5.65
CA ILE A 396 -1.37 5.07 4.78
C ILE A 396 -0.44 5.98 3.98
N ALA A 397 -0.53 5.94 2.64
CA ALA A 397 0.07 6.95 1.79
C ALA A 397 -0.98 8.03 1.47
N PHE A 398 -0.56 9.27 1.31
CA PHE A 398 -1.43 10.41 1.05
C PHE A 398 -0.66 11.54 0.36
N SER A 399 -1.35 12.48 -0.25
CA SER A 399 -0.76 13.69 -0.80
C SER A 399 -0.86 14.84 0.19
N SER A 400 0.17 15.71 0.28
CA SER A 400 0.14 16.89 1.14
C SER A 400 1.02 18.02 0.59
N ASN A 401 0.54 19.26 0.74
CA ASN A 401 1.23 20.47 0.31
C ASN A 401 2.11 21.11 1.41
N ARG A 402 2.41 20.39 2.49
CA ARG A 402 3.20 20.88 3.63
C ARG A 402 4.62 21.35 3.30
N ALA A 403 5.14 20.97 2.14
CA ALA A 403 6.44 21.40 1.62
C ALA A 403 6.30 22.45 0.47
N GLY A 404 5.15 23.14 0.37
CA GLY A 404 4.83 24.15 -0.63
C GLY A 404 4.09 23.61 -1.84
N LYS A 405 4.57 22.53 -2.46
CA LYS A 405 3.87 21.74 -3.50
C LYS A 405 3.32 20.46 -2.91
N TYR A 406 2.39 19.83 -3.62
CA TYR A 406 1.92 18.52 -3.23
C TYR A 406 2.98 17.45 -3.47
N HIS A 407 3.26 16.67 -2.45
CA HIS A 407 4.10 15.49 -2.52
C HIS A 407 3.41 14.32 -1.84
N LEU A 408 3.82 13.11 -2.18
CA LEU A 408 3.37 11.93 -1.49
C LEU A 408 4.11 11.78 -0.15
N TYR A 409 3.34 11.42 0.85
CA TYR A 409 3.79 11.09 2.19
C TYR A 409 3.26 9.72 2.58
N VAL A 410 3.96 9.07 3.48
CA VAL A 410 3.51 7.84 4.14
C VAL A 410 3.51 8.05 5.64
N MET A 411 2.57 7.42 6.33
CA MET A 411 2.47 7.39 7.79
C MET A 411 2.04 6.00 8.26
N GLN A 412 2.26 5.71 9.52
CA GLN A 412 1.63 4.57 10.17
C GLN A 412 0.11 4.75 10.22
N ALA A 413 -0.66 3.66 10.31
CA ALA A 413 -2.12 3.70 10.44
C ALA A 413 -2.60 4.47 11.69
N SER A 414 -1.73 4.66 12.68
CA SER A 414 -1.94 5.53 13.83
C SER A 414 -1.84 7.03 13.54
N GLY A 415 -1.32 7.43 12.38
CA GLY A 415 -0.99 8.82 12.03
C GLY A 415 0.46 9.23 12.35
N ASP A 416 1.22 8.36 13.02
CA ASP A 416 2.59 8.61 13.43
C ASP A 416 3.60 8.37 12.30
N ASN A 417 4.87 8.77 12.53
CA ASN A 417 6.01 8.54 11.64
C ASN A 417 5.78 9.00 10.19
N GLN A 418 5.23 10.22 10.03
CA GLN A 418 4.95 10.78 8.70
C GLN A 418 6.24 11.13 7.96
N ARG A 419 6.48 10.50 6.81
CA ARG A 419 7.66 10.70 5.98
C ARG A 419 7.27 11.02 4.54
N ARG A 420 8.06 11.88 3.91
CA ARG A 420 7.91 12.22 2.50
C ARG A 420 8.45 11.09 1.62
N LEU A 421 7.67 10.69 0.59
CA LEU A 421 8.06 9.68 -0.40
C LEU A 421 8.59 10.29 -1.70
N THR A 422 7.98 11.38 -2.17
CA THR A 422 8.35 11.98 -3.46
C THR A 422 8.92 13.38 -3.29
N GLY A 423 9.78 13.79 -4.23
CA GLY A 423 10.47 15.07 -4.26
C GLY A 423 10.54 15.68 -5.64
N SER A 424 9.52 15.46 -6.48
CA SER A 424 9.47 16.01 -7.84
C SER A 424 9.45 17.53 -7.86
N GLY A 425 9.80 18.13 -9.00
CA GLY A 425 9.70 19.57 -9.20
C GLY A 425 8.25 20.10 -9.34
N GLY A 426 7.25 19.21 -9.37
CA GLY A 426 5.83 19.51 -9.51
C GLY A 426 4.98 18.97 -8.37
N ASP A 427 3.67 18.88 -8.62
CA ASP A 427 2.72 18.26 -7.70
C ASP A 427 2.61 16.76 -7.96
N ASP A 428 2.72 15.97 -6.90
CA ASP A 428 2.43 14.53 -6.88
C ASP A 428 1.19 14.31 -6.00
N THR A 429 0.15 13.72 -6.57
CA THR A 429 -1.17 13.58 -5.95
C THR A 429 -1.80 12.23 -6.24
N LYS A 430 -2.91 11.92 -5.56
CA LYS A 430 -3.73 10.72 -5.78
C LYS A 430 -2.92 9.42 -5.77
N PRO A 431 -2.20 9.13 -4.67
CA PRO A 431 -1.52 7.86 -4.54
C PRO A 431 -2.52 6.71 -4.53
N ASN A 432 -2.11 5.58 -5.11
CA ASN A 432 -2.79 4.31 -4.96
C ASN A 432 -1.75 3.23 -4.74
N TRP A 433 -1.87 2.53 -3.63
CA TRP A 433 -0.90 1.52 -3.21
C TRP A 433 -1.12 0.20 -3.94
N SER A 434 -0.07 -0.41 -4.46
CA SER A 434 -0.16 -1.71 -5.14
C SER A 434 -0.49 -2.85 -4.15
N PRO A 435 -1.02 -3.97 -4.62
CA PRO A 435 -0.94 -5.23 -3.88
C PRO A 435 0.53 -5.61 -3.65
N ARG A 436 0.78 -6.67 -2.86
CA ARG A 436 2.13 -7.26 -2.79
C ARG A 436 2.52 -7.80 -4.16
N LEU A 437 3.76 -7.50 -4.56
CA LEU A 437 4.31 -7.91 -5.84
C LEU A 437 5.28 -9.09 -5.62
N ASP A 438 5.15 -10.17 -6.38
CA ASP A 438 6.01 -11.35 -6.32
C ASP A 438 7.40 -11.11 -6.94
#